data_429e0790afce760057a849c29a04ac7d
#
_entry.id   429e0790afce760057a849c29a04ac7d
#
_cell.length_a   1.000
_cell.length_b   1.000
_cell.length_c   1.000
_cell.angle_alpha   90.00
_cell.angle_beta   90.00
_cell.angle_gamma   90.00
#
_symmetry.space_group_name_H-M   'P 1'
#
loop_
_entity.id
_entity.type
_entity.pdbx_description
1 polymer ?
#
loop_
_entity_poly.entity_id
_entity_poly.type
_entity_poly.pdbx_seq_one_letter_code
_entity_poly.pdbx_strand_id
1 'polypeptide(L)'
;MRKPRENLPNRCYHLISRVAHRAFFLDAAERTRFVEMLKRVAEFSGVRILAYCVMTNHFHIFIYVGYPEDLTDEQIIARMKTLYQKSRFDELMKEWEKLAKYPESSQFKRFRESFVKRMWNASEFMKTLKQHFTMSFNGRLAHAGTMWESRFRVRARKLADLGALMHNSAYIDANPVNARMADWPDKYEWCSFAAACSGDESAISGYDFIYSQNPFFLDEDQPCGDKGRPWPELKELHEHSIREILKSNLPLDEDDEEAAKLNAKPVPKNHEFRADLAMPMYIPQLLEKGDNVTAIKVLQLLELGPRKPAELRLKLGIKCREYFNRTYLAALSGLGLIERTDPEHPNSPRQMYTITAEGRRRVTGLMSL
;
A
#
# COMPACT_ATOMS: atom_id res chain seq x y z
N MET A 1 -6.30 9.29 25.67
CA MET A 1 -5.29 9.81 24.72
C MET A 1 -4.42 8.66 24.23
N ARG A 2 -4.25 8.46 22.92
CA ARG A 2 -3.33 7.45 22.37
C ARG A 2 -1.88 7.91 22.59
N LYS A 3 -1.02 7.00 23.06
CA LYS A 3 0.42 7.28 23.26
C LYS A 3 1.08 7.78 21.96
N PRO A 4 1.99 8.75 22.02
CA PRO A 4 2.84 9.10 20.88
C PRO A 4 3.61 7.87 20.41
N ARG A 5 3.86 7.76 19.11
CA ARG A 5 4.72 6.71 18.57
C ARG A 5 6.17 7.06 18.89
N GLU A 6 6.89 6.08 19.39
CA GLU A 6 8.34 6.22 19.51
C GLU A 6 8.96 6.35 18.11
N ASN A 7 9.81 7.34 17.94
CA ASN A 7 10.64 7.50 16.76
C ASN A 7 12.09 7.61 17.25
N LEU A 8 12.70 6.46 17.47
CA LEU A 8 14.07 6.35 17.94
C LEU A 8 14.99 6.13 16.75
N PRO A 9 16.16 6.79 16.71
CA PRO A 9 17.20 6.48 15.74
C PRO A 9 17.79 5.09 16.00
N ASN A 10 18.49 4.56 15.02
CA ASN A 10 19.13 3.24 15.06
C ASN A 10 18.13 2.12 15.39
N ARG A 11 16.99 2.14 14.68
CA ARG A 11 15.90 1.16 14.86
C ARG A 11 15.34 0.73 13.52
N CYS A 12 14.85 -0.50 13.48
CA CYS A 12 14.05 -1.00 12.38
C CYS A 12 12.56 -0.88 12.73
N TYR A 13 11.75 -0.55 11.73
CA TYR A 13 10.31 -0.34 11.89
C TYR A 13 9.53 -1.13 10.85
N HIS A 14 8.70 -2.05 11.29
CA HIS A 14 7.68 -2.67 10.45
C HIS A 14 6.44 -1.77 10.45
N LEU A 15 6.07 -1.31 9.27
CA LEU A 15 5.03 -0.31 9.02
C LEU A 15 3.94 -0.95 8.17
N ILE A 16 2.69 -0.84 8.63
CA ILE A 16 1.54 -1.42 7.94
C ILE A 16 0.46 -0.36 7.78
N SER A 17 -0.15 -0.28 6.61
CA SER A 17 -1.34 0.55 6.42
C SER A 17 -2.31 -0.11 5.46
N ARG A 18 -3.60 0.04 5.73
CA ARG A 18 -4.69 -0.53 4.93
C ARG A 18 -5.49 0.57 4.23
N VAL A 19 -6.00 0.21 3.07
CA VAL A 19 -6.94 1.04 2.33
C VAL A 19 -8.28 1.07 3.07
N ALA A 20 -8.95 2.22 3.06
CA ALA A 20 -10.25 2.40 3.69
C ALA A 20 -11.27 1.37 3.15
N HIS A 21 -12.10 0.87 4.05
CA HIS A 21 -13.10 -0.17 3.76
C HIS A 21 -12.53 -1.48 3.19
N ARG A 22 -11.21 -1.72 3.33
CA ARG A 22 -10.49 -2.87 2.75
C ARG A 22 -10.68 -2.99 1.24
N ALA A 23 -10.91 -1.86 0.57
CA ALA A 23 -11.14 -1.82 -0.86
C ALA A 23 -9.85 -2.17 -1.63
N PHE A 24 -10.00 -2.88 -2.75
CA PHE A 24 -8.89 -3.30 -3.62
C PHE A 24 -8.49 -2.17 -4.58
N PHE A 25 -8.07 -1.03 -4.04
CA PHE A 25 -7.67 0.13 -4.85
C PHE A 25 -6.27 0.02 -5.45
N LEU A 26 -5.45 -0.89 -4.91
CA LEU A 26 -4.09 -1.07 -5.38
C LEU A 26 -4.07 -2.15 -6.48
N ASP A 27 -4.51 -1.79 -7.68
CA ASP A 27 -4.33 -2.62 -8.87
C ASP A 27 -2.84 -2.73 -9.27
N ALA A 28 -2.51 -3.43 -10.34
CA ALA A 28 -1.14 -3.62 -10.79
C ALA A 28 -0.44 -2.27 -11.03
N ALA A 29 -1.08 -1.35 -11.73
CA ALA A 29 -0.52 -0.05 -12.04
C ALA A 29 -0.32 0.81 -10.78
N GLU A 30 -1.28 0.77 -9.85
CA GLU A 30 -1.16 1.52 -8.60
C GLU A 30 -0.11 0.93 -7.65
N ARG A 31 0.07 -0.40 -7.62
CA ARG A 31 1.15 -1.03 -6.87
C ARG A 31 2.52 -0.64 -7.41
N THR A 32 2.68 -0.63 -8.74
CA THR A 32 3.93 -0.17 -9.37
C THR A 32 4.23 1.28 -9.01
N ARG A 33 3.26 2.19 -9.13
CA ARG A 33 3.40 3.59 -8.71
C ARG A 33 3.69 3.74 -7.22
N PHE A 34 3.10 2.87 -6.41
CA PHE A 34 3.36 2.88 -4.97
C PHE A 34 4.81 2.51 -4.66
N VAL A 35 5.36 1.46 -5.30
CA VAL A 35 6.76 1.06 -5.13
C VAL A 35 7.71 2.17 -5.60
N GLU A 36 7.44 2.81 -6.73
CA GLU A 36 8.22 3.97 -7.20
C GLU A 36 8.19 5.12 -6.18
N MET A 37 7.00 5.46 -5.67
CA MET A 37 6.84 6.50 -4.66
C MET A 37 7.53 6.12 -3.34
N LEU A 38 7.45 4.86 -2.94
CA LEU A 38 8.12 4.33 -1.75
C LEU A 38 9.64 4.56 -1.82
N LYS A 39 10.28 4.23 -2.94
CA LYS A 39 11.71 4.44 -3.15
C LYS A 39 12.08 5.93 -3.10
N ARG A 40 11.33 6.79 -3.78
CA ARG A 40 11.54 8.25 -3.77
C ARG A 40 11.40 8.85 -2.36
N VAL A 41 10.39 8.43 -1.61
CA VAL A 41 10.18 8.92 -0.24
C VAL A 41 11.26 8.40 0.70
N ALA A 42 11.74 7.17 0.52
CA ALA A 42 12.83 6.62 1.31
C ALA A 42 14.12 7.41 1.11
N GLU A 43 14.47 7.71 -0.14
CA GLU A 43 15.64 8.52 -0.49
C GLU A 43 15.55 9.94 0.10
N PHE A 44 14.39 10.61 -0.06
CA PHE A 44 14.16 11.91 0.58
C PHE A 44 14.33 11.84 2.09
N SER A 45 13.72 10.83 2.72
CA SER A 45 13.67 10.71 4.18
C SER A 45 14.98 10.20 4.80
N GLY A 46 15.96 9.75 4.02
CA GLY A 46 17.19 9.15 4.51
C GLY A 46 16.97 7.86 5.29
N VAL A 47 15.91 7.11 4.95
CA VAL A 47 15.63 5.79 5.54
C VAL A 47 16.02 4.69 4.56
N ARG A 48 16.51 3.57 5.07
CA ARG A 48 16.79 2.39 4.23
C ARG A 48 15.59 1.47 4.21
N ILE A 49 15.12 1.09 3.02
CA ILE A 49 14.12 0.04 2.86
C ILE A 49 14.83 -1.30 3.06
N LEU A 50 14.30 -2.13 3.96
CA LEU A 50 14.83 -3.48 4.24
C LEU A 50 14.01 -4.56 3.54
N ALA A 51 12.68 -4.42 3.56
CA ALA A 51 11.76 -5.26 2.83
C ALA A 51 10.43 -4.54 2.61
N TYR A 52 9.67 -4.92 1.59
CA TYR A 52 8.31 -4.43 1.36
C TYR A 52 7.47 -5.47 0.62
N CYS A 53 6.17 -5.39 0.84
CA CYS A 53 5.18 -6.08 0.02
C CYS A 53 3.92 -5.22 -0.10
N VAL A 54 3.53 -4.91 -1.34
CA VAL A 54 2.35 -4.09 -1.64
C VAL A 54 1.24 -5.00 -2.13
N MET A 55 0.28 -5.28 -1.25
CA MET A 55 -0.89 -6.09 -1.53
C MET A 55 -1.99 -5.25 -2.20
N THR A 56 -3.09 -5.86 -2.60
CA THR A 56 -4.20 -5.18 -3.31
C THR A 56 -4.96 -4.15 -2.45
N ASN A 57 -4.94 -4.28 -1.12
CA ASN A 57 -5.68 -3.41 -0.21
C ASN A 57 -4.90 -2.97 1.04
N HIS A 58 -3.64 -3.34 1.14
CA HIS A 58 -2.74 -2.95 2.21
C HIS A 58 -1.29 -3.11 1.76
N PHE A 59 -0.37 -2.64 2.58
CA PHE A 59 1.05 -2.86 2.36
C PHE A 59 1.80 -3.08 3.66
N HIS A 60 2.91 -3.79 3.55
CA HIS A 60 3.92 -3.96 4.59
C HIS A 60 5.21 -3.32 4.11
N ILE A 61 5.85 -2.54 4.97
CA ILE A 61 7.16 -1.92 4.70
C ILE A 61 8.03 -2.10 5.93
N PHE A 62 9.24 -2.58 5.74
CA PHE A 62 10.24 -2.70 6.77
C PHE A 62 11.39 -1.76 6.45
N ILE A 63 11.66 -0.82 7.34
CA ILE A 63 12.69 0.20 7.17
C ILE A 63 13.66 0.20 8.33
N TYR A 64 14.89 0.64 8.05
CA TYR A 64 15.85 1.08 9.05
C TYR A 64 15.91 2.60 9.07
N VAL A 65 15.87 3.17 10.28
CA VAL A 65 16.04 4.60 10.54
C VAL A 65 17.36 4.78 11.28
N GLY A 66 18.34 5.33 10.59
CA GLY A 66 19.66 5.64 11.16
C GLY A 66 19.63 6.85 12.08
N TYR A 67 20.80 7.29 12.47
CA TYR A 67 20.96 8.57 13.16
C TYR A 67 20.79 9.72 12.18
N PRO A 68 20.21 10.86 12.62
CA PRO A 68 20.18 12.07 11.82
C PRO A 68 21.61 12.51 11.44
N GLU A 69 21.75 12.97 10.20
CA GLU A 69 23.00 13.50 9.66
C GLU A 69 22.93 15.03 9.54
N ASP A 70 24.03 15.71 9.75
CA ASP A 70 24.13 17.12 9.40
C ASP A 70 24.26 17.27 7.90
N LEU A 71 23.20 17.74 7.26
CA LEU A 71 23.15 17.91 5.81
C LEU A 71 23.57 19.31 5.40
N THR A 72 24.36 19.41 4.32
CA THR A 72 24.53 20.67 3.61
C THR A 72 23.24 21.06 2.86
N ASP A 73 23.15 22.29 2.44
CA ASP A 73 22.00 22.78 1.68
C ASP A 73 21.87 22.05 0.33
N GLU A 74 22.99 21.75 -0.33
CA GLU A 74 23.02 20.97 -1.58
C GLU A 74 22.47 19.55 -1.38
N GLN A 75 22.79 18.92 -0.27
CA GLN A 75 22.29 17.58 0.06
C GLN A 75 20.77 17.61 0.33
N ILE A 76 20.28 18.65 1.03
CA ILE A 76 18.84 18.83 1.25
C ILE A 76 18.11 19.05 -0.07
N ILE A 77 18.65 19.92 -0.93
CA ILE A 77 18.10 20.20 -2.27
C ILE A 77 18.08 18.94 -3.13
N ALA A 78 19.16 18.15 -3.11
CA ALA A 78 19.24 16.88 -3.83
C ALA A 78 18.13 15.93 -3.37
N ARG A 79 17.93 15.77 -2.06
CA ARG A 79 16.83 14.95 -1.50
C ARG A 79 15.45 15.52 -1.85
N MET A 80 15.27 16.83 -1.85
CA MET A 80 14.00 17.46 -2.29
C MET A 80 13.68 17.13 -3.75
N LYS A 81 14.70 17.12 -4.63
CA LYS A 81 14.56 16.80 -6.05
C LYS A 81 14.06 15.38 -6.27
N THR A 82 14.40 14.41 -5.42
CA THR A 82 13.89 13.04 -5.55
C THR A 82 12.40 12.92 -5.20
N LEU A 83 11.92 13.75 -4.27
CA LEU A 83 10.53 13.68 -3.80
C LEU A 83 9.55 14.48 -4.67
N TYR A 84 9.88 15.72 -4.97
CA TYR A 84 8.94 16.64 -5.60
C TYR A 84 8.95 16.53 -7.13
N GLN A 85 7.78 16.69 -7.75
CA GLN A 85 7.67 16.86 -9.19
C GLN A 85 8.30 18.19 -9.61
N LYS A 86 8.73 18.29 -10.88
CA LYS A 86 9.51 19.41 -11.39
C LYS A 86 8.88 20.78 -11.09
N SER A 87 7.60 20.97 -11.38
CA SER A 87 6.91 22.24 -11.14
C SER A 87 6.96 22.66 -9.66
N ARG A 88 6.67 21.71 -8.76
CA ARG A 88 6.72 21.97 -7.32
C ARG A 88 8.14 22.18 -6.81
N PHE A 89 9.09 21.42 -7.34
CA PHE A 89 10.50 21.61 -7.03
C PHE A 89 10.99 23.00 -7.43
N ASP A 90 10.65 23.46 -8.66
CA ASP A 90 11.04 24.77 -9.17
C ASP A 90 10.46 25.92 -8.31
N GLU A 91 9.22 25.78 -7.84
CA GLU A 91 8.62 26.72 -6.87
C GLU A 91 9.38 26.79 -5.55
N LEU A 92 9.70 25.62 -4.99
CA LEU A 92 10.47 25.51 -3.74
C LEU A 92 11.87 26.07 -3.88
N MET A 93 12.50 25.90 -5.05
CA MET A 93 13.84 26.47 -5.33
C MET A 93 13.80 27.97 -5.42
N LYS A 94 12.80 28.57 -6.03
CA LYS A 94 12.63 30.04 -6.06
C LYS A 94 12.53 30.61 -4.63
N GLU A 95 11.76 29.95 -3.78
CA GLU A 95 11.66 30.39 -2.38
C GLU A 95 12.96 30.15 -1.61
N TRP A 96 13.64 29.01 -1.87
CA TRP A 96 14.97 28.72 -1.29
C TRP A 96 15.97 29.82 -1.63
N GLU A 97 16.14 30.12 -2.92
CA GLU A 97 17.08 31.14 -3.41
C GLU A 97 16.79 32.54 -2.84
N LYS A 98 15.51 32.87 -2.69
CA LYS A 98 15.09 34.14 -2.09
C LYS A 98 15.51 34.22 -0.61
N LEU A 99 15.25 33.15 0.16
CA LEU A 99 15.51 33.11 1.60
C LEU A 99 16.98 32.90 1.93
N ALA A 100 17.71 32.16 1.11
CA ALA A 100 19.15 31.88 1.28
C ALA A 100 20.03 33.12 1.17
N LYS A 101 19.52 34.23 0.65
CA LYS A 101 20.21 35.54 0.71
C LYS A 101 20.45 36.03 2.13
N TYR A 102 19.66 35.50 3.09
CA TYR A 102 19.76 35.83 4.51
C TYR A 102 19.83 34.53 5.35
N PRO A 103 20.97 33.82 5.31
CA PRO A 103 21.08 32.45 5.87
C PRO A 103 20.86 32.41 7.39
N GLU A 104 21.19 33.49 8.09
CA GLU A 104 20.98 33.61 9.53
C GLU A 104 19.56 33.99 9.93
N SER A 105 18.70 34.34 8.97
CA SER A 105 17.33 34.72 9.26
C SER A 105 16.53 33.54 9.86
N SER A 106 15.65 33.83 10.82
CA SER A 106 14.76 32.84 11.40
C SER A 106 13.79 32.26 10.36
N GLN A 107 13.56 32.97 9.26
CA GLN A 107 12.68 32.54 8.17
C GLN A 107 13.37 31.46 7.32
N PHE A 108 14.62 31.65 6.92
CA PHE A 108 15.38 30.63 6.21
C PHE A 108 15.60 29.39 7.05
N LYS A 109 16.01 29.55 8.33
CA LYS A 109 16.22 28.44 9.27
C LYS A 109 14.94 27.59 9.42
N ARG A 110 13.76 28.22 9.59
CA ARG A 110 12.47 27.50 9.66
C ARG A 110 12.09 26.84 8.34
N PHE A 111 12.36 27.50 7.22
CA PHE A 111 12.08 26.91 5.91
C PHE A 111 12.94 25.66 5.66
N ARG A 112 14.24 25.75 5.88
CA ARG A 112 15.18 24.63 5.81
C ARG A 112 14.78 23.48 6.75
N GLU A 113 14.49 23.78 7.99
CA GLU A 113 14.07 22.82 9.01
C GLU A 113 12.75 22.13 8.64
N SER A 114 11.88 22.78 7.87
CA SER A 114 10.62 22.16 7.41
C SER A 114 10.84 20.91 6.54
N PHE A 115 12.00 20.76 5.91
CA PHE A 115 12.42 19.57 5.17
C PHE A 115 13.18 18.60 6.06
N VAL A 116 14.18 19.06 6.82
CA VAL A 116 15.06 18.24 7.64
C VAL A 116 14.30 17.46 8.70
N LYS A 117 13.33 18.05 9.38
CA LYS A 117 12.49 17.38 10.40
C LYS A 117 11.67 16.20 9.88
N ARG A 118 11.54 16.08 8.56
CA ARG A 118 10.82 14.96 7.90
C ARG A 118 11.76 13.79 7.58
N MET A 119 13.07 13.97 7.77
CA MET A 119 14.09 12.98 7.53
C MET A 119 14.37 12.18 8.80
N TRP A 120 14.91 10.98 8.68
CA TRP A 120 15.18 10.02 9.77
C TRP A 120 14.05 9.86 10.77
N ASN A 121 12.81 9.85 10.27
CA ASN A 121 11.63 9.76 11.10
C ASN A 121 10.58 8.84 10.45
N ALA A 122 10.33 7.66 11.07
CA ALA A 122 9.40 6.67 10.56
C ALA A 122 7.95 7.21 10.44
N SER A 123 7.55 8.11 11.35
CA SER A 123 6.20 8.71 11.32
C SER A 123 6.06 9.73 10.19
N GLU A 124 7.06 10.58 9.98
CA GLU A 124 7.07 11.55 8.88
C GLU A 124 7.28 10.86 7.52
N PHE A 125 8.09 9.80 7.46
CA PHE A 125 8.21 8.94 6.29
C PHE A 125 6.83 8.41 5.86
N MET A 126 6.11 7.75 6.76
CA MET A 126 4.78 7.20 6.48
C MET A 126 3.74 8.27 6.14
N LYS A 127 3.78 9.41 6.81
CA LYS A 127 2.92 10.55 6.52
C LYS A 127 3.19 11.07 5.11
N THR A 128 4.46 11.28 4.75
CA THR A 128 4.88 11.73 3.42
C THR A 128 4.45 10.74 2.34
N LEU A 129 4.74 9.44 2.51
CA LEU A 129 4.39 8.39 1.57
C LEU A 129 2.87 8.34 1.32
N LYS A 130 2.09 8.23 2.39
CA LYS A 130 0.63 8.15 2.29
C LYS A 130 0.02 9.41 1.69
N GLN A 131 0.52 10.57 2.05
CA GLN A 131 0.01 11.85 1.54
C GLN A 131 0.32 12.01 0.05
N HIS A 132 1.56 11.82 -0.37
CA HIS A 132 1.96 11.96 -1.78
C HIS A 132 1.26 10.92 -2.66
N PHE A 133 1.16 9.67 -2.19
CA PHE A 133 0.44 8.64 -2.93
C PHE A 133 -1.05 8.97 -3.06
N THR A 134 -1.72 9.38 -1.97
CA THR A 134 -3.14 9.76 -2.01
C THR A 134 -3.39 10.94 -2.94
N MET A 135 -2.55 11.98 -2.88
CA MET A 135 -2.68 13.14 -3.78
C MET A 135 -2.53 12.73 -5.25
N SER A 136 -1.53 11.91 -5.56
CA SER A 136 -1.30 11.39 -6.90
C SER A 136 -2.46 10.49 -7.37
N PHE A 137 -2.96 9.62 -6.51
CA PHE A 137 -4.10 8.75 -6.77
C PHE A 137 -5.37 9.56 -7.03
N ASN A 138 -5.72 10.48 -6.13
CA ASN A 138 -6.91 11.31 -6.25
C ASN A 138 -6.89 12.20 -7.51
N GLY A 139 -5.71 12.75 -7.84
CA GLY A 139 -5.56 13.60 -9.04
C GLY A 139 -5.75 12.84 -10.35
N ARG A 140 -5.33 11.56 -10.41
CA ARG A 140 -5.51 10.73 -11.62
C ARG A 140 -6.91 10.18 -11.77
N LEU A 141 -7.55 9.83 -10.66
CA LEU A 141 -8.79 9.08 -10.65
C LEU A 141 -10.01 9.93 -10.30
N ALA A 142 -9.84 11.28 -10.27
CA ALA A 142 -10.88 12.23 -9.84
C ALA A 142 -11.56 11.80 -8.51
N HIS A 143 -10.80 11.15 -7.63
CA HIS A 143 -11.25 10.67 -6.33
C HIS A 143 -11.08 11.79 -5.29
N ALA A 144 -12.02 11.89 -4.35
CA ALA A 144 -11.94 12.82 -3.24
C ALA A 144 -12.05 12.08 -1.91
N GLY A 145 -11.25 12.50 -0.93
CA GLY A 145 -11.30 11.95 0.42
C GLY A 145 -10.09 11.13 0.83
N THR A 146 -10.20 10.45 1.97
CA THR A 146 -9.12 9.62 2.50
C THR A 146 -9.09 8.25 1.85
N MET A 147 -7.89 7.85 1.42
CA MET A 147 -7.65 6.51 0.88
C MET A 147 -7.41 5.46 1.96
N TRP A 148 -7.04 5.88 3.16
CA TRP A 148 -6.54 5.00 4.21
C TRP A 148 -7.54 4.84 5.35
N GLU A 149 -7.73 3.59 5.80
CA GLU A 149 -8.70 3.24 6.86
C GLU A 149 -8.40 3.96 8.18
N SER A 150 -7.11 4.06 8.53
CA SER A 150 -6.70 4.65 9.80
C SER A 150 -5.25 5.15 9.74
N ARG A 151 -4.74 5.54 10.92
CA ARG A 151 -3.30 5.72 11.10
C ARG A 151 -2.60 4.38 10.85
N PHE A 152 -1.39 4.43 10.26
CA PHE A 152 -0.58 3.25 10.06
C PHE A 152 -0.22 2.57 11.40
N ARG A 153 0.01 1.28 11.38
CA ARG A 153 0.56 0.51 12.50
C ARG A 153 2.07 0.47 12.41
N VAL A 154 2.72 0.42 13.57
CA VAL A 154 4.18 0.40 13.64
C VAL A 154 4.63 -0.58 14.71
N ARG A 155 5.65 -1.37 14.41
CA ARG A 155 6.36 -2.24 15.33
C ARG A 155 7.86 -1.93 15.23
N ALA A 156 8.41 -1.42 16.29
CA ALA A 156 9.84 -1.18 16.39
C ALA A 156 10.59 -2.49 16.69
N ARG A 157 11.76 -2.67 16.08
CA ARG A 157 12.70 -3.76 16.33
C ARG A 157 14.07 -3.19 16.62
N LYS A 158 14.78 -3.77 17.59
CA LYS A 158 16.17 -3.41 17.84
C LYS A 158 17.04 -3.98 16.73
N LEU A 159 18.06 -3.22 16.33
CA LEU A 159 19.00 -3.67 15.32
C LEU A 159 19.76 -4.94 15.75
N ALA A 160 20.04 -5.06 17.05
CA ALA A 160 20.70 -6.24 17.63
C ALA A 160 19.82 -7.51 17.69
N ASP A 161 18.51 -7.38 17.40
CA ASP A 161 17.58 -8.53 17.36
C ASP A 161 17.51 -9.08 15.94
N LEU A 162 18.57 -9.73 15.53
CA LEU A 162 18.74 -10.27 14.19
C LEU A 162 17.66 -11.29 13.82
N GLY A 163 17.29 -12.18 14.75
CA GLY A 163 16.24 -13.14 14.51
C GLY A 163 14.92 -12.45 14.14
N ALA A 164 14.59 -11.35 14.84
CA ALA A 164 13.42 -10.55 14.51
C ALA A 164 13.54 -9.81 13.17
N LEU A 165 14.75 -9.39 12.77
CA LEU A 165 14.95 -8.72 11.48
C LEU A 165 14.73 -9.70 10.32
N MET A 166 15.37 -10.87 10.38
CA MET A 166 15.23 -11.93 9.39
C MET A 166 13.78 -12.43 9.31
N HIS A 167 13.17 -12.67 10.46
CA HIS A 167 11.78 -13.11 10.55
C HIS A 167 10.80 -12.10 9.96
N ASN A 168 10.94 -10.79 10.28
CA ASN A 168 10.06 -9.76 9.72
C ASN A 168 10.21 -9.62 8.21
N SER A 169 11.43 -9.64 7.65
CA SER A 169 11.63 -9.54 6.21
C SER A 169 11.04 -10.75 5.48
N ALA A 170 11.32 -11.97 5.96
CA ALA A 170 10.77 -13.19 5.39
C ALA A 170 9.24 -13.27 5.47
N TYR A 171 8.67 -12.80 6.58
CA TYR A 171 7.21 -12.67 6.72
C TYR A 171 6.62 -11.72 5.69
N ILE A 172 7.23 -10.56 5.48
CA ILE A 172 6.75 -9.57 4.51
C ILE A 172 6.75 -10.16 3.11
N ASP A 173 7.79 -10.87 2.75
CA ASP A 173 7.89 -11.50 1.44
C ASP A 173 7.01 -12.75 1.29
N ALA A 174 6.68 -13.44 2.38
CA ALA A 174 5.73 -14.56 2.38
C ALA A 174 4.25 -14.15 2.23
N ASN A 175 3.91 -12.86 2.44
CA ASN A 175 2.52 -12.38 2.40
C ASN A 175 1.77 -12.75 1.10
N PRO A 176 2.32 -12.57 -0.11
CA PRO A 176 1.59 -12.93 -1.33
C PRO A 176 1.35 -14.43 -1.46
N VAL A 177 2.24 -15.27 -0.92
CA VAL A 177 2.05 -16.73 -0.89
C VAL A 177 0.95 -17.12 0.10
N ASN A 178 1.00 -16.57 1.31
CA ASN A 178 -0.04 -16.78 2.33
C ASN A 178 -1.42 -16.29 1.85
N ALA A 179 -1.46 -15.22 1.07
CA ALA A 179 -2.68 -14.71 0.44
C ALA A 179 -3.07 -15.46 -0.84
N ARG A 180 -2.32 -16.49 -1.25
CA ARG A 180 -2.53 -17.27 -2.49
C ARG A 180 -2.53 -16.41 -3.75
N MET A 181 -1.77 -15.33 -3.75
CA MET A 181 -1.60 -14.42 -4.89
C MET A 181 -0.40 -14.82 -5.77
N ALA A 182 0.49 -15.64 -5.24
CA ALA A 182 1.64 -16.21 -5.94
C ALA A 182 2.04 -17.54 -5.29
N ASP A 183 2.65 -18.44 -6.04
CA ASP A 183 3.15 -19.71 -5.54
C ASP A 183 4.48 -19.54 -4.76
N TRP A 184 5.24 -18.51 -5.12
CA TRP A 184 6.50 -18.14 -4.48
C TRP A 184 6.71 -16.63 -4.57
N PRO A 185 7.41 -15.97 -3.63
CA PRO A 185 7.53 -14.52 -3.59
C PRO A 185 8.19 -13.89 -4.82
N ASP A 186 9.08 -14.60 -5.52
CA ASP A 186 9.73 -14.13 -6.76
C ASP A 186 8.75 -13.93 -7.92
N LYS A 187 7.56 -14.55 -7.85
CA LYS A 187 6.46 -14.41 -8.80
C LYS A 187 5.52 -13.25 -8.46
N TYR A 188 5.78 -12.53 -7.39
CA TYR A 188 4.97 -11.39 -6.98
C TYR A 188 5.75 -10.08 -7.15
N GLU A 189 5.57 -9.43 -8.27
CA GLU A 189 6.33 -8.26 -8.74
C GLU A 189 6.46 -7.12 -7.69
N TRP A 190 5.45 -6.95 -6.83
CA TRP A 190 5.39 -5.84 -5.87
C TRP A 190 5.89 -6.21 -4.47
N CYS A 191 6.85 -7.10 -4.37
CA CYS A 191 7.60 -7.35 -3.14
C CYS A 191 9.12 -7.21 -3.36
N SER A 192 9.82 -6.96 -2.26
CA SER A 192 11.27 -6.75 -2.27
C SER A 192 12.03 -7.97 -2.76
N PHE A 193 11.55 -9.20 -2.45
CA PHE A 193 12.21 -10.42 -2.89
C PHE A 193 12.20 -10.58 -4.42
N ALA A 194 11.06 -10.33 -5.06
CA ALA A 194 10.97 -10.33 -6.53
C ALA A 194 11.84 -9.24 -7.15
N ALA A 195 11.88 -8.05 -6.56
CA ALA A 195 12.74 -6.95 -7.00
C ALA A 195 14.23 -7.34 -6.94
N ALA A 196 14.67 -7.94 -5.82
CA ALA A 196 16.05 -8.40 -5.66
C ALA A 196 16.39 -9.55 -6.64
N CYS A 197 15.46 -10.48 -6.87
CA CYS A 197 15.62 -11.53 -7.88
C CYS A 197 15.74 -10.96 -9.31
N SER A 198 15.17 -9.78 -9.56
CA SER A 198 15.28 -9.06 -10.83
C SER A 198 16.50 -8.14 -10.91
N GLY A 199 17.38 -8.14 -9.88
CA GLY A 199 18.60 -7.36 -9.86
C GLY A 199 18.46 -5.94 -9.33
N ASP A 200 17.36 -5.62 -8.61
CA ASP A 200 17.21 -4.30 -7.97
C ASP A 200 18.20 -4.13 -6.82
N GLU A 201 19.22 -3.31 -7.04
CA GLU A 201 20.30 -3.07 -6.05
C GLU A 201 19.80 -2.53 -4.72
N SER A 202 18.75 -1.71 -4.73
CA SER A 202 18.16 -1.18 -3.50
C SER A 202 17.54 -2.28 -2.64
N ALA A 203 16.84 -3.23 -3.27
CA ALA A 203 16.27 -4.37 -2.58
C ALA A 203 17.36 -5.33 -2.08
N ILE A 204 18.38 -5.62 -2.90
CA ILE A 204 19.55 -6.43 -2.53
C ILE A 204 20.26 -5.81 -1.33
N SER A 205 20.50 -4.50 -1.35
CA SER A 205 21.13 -3.75 -0.25
C SER A 205 20.32 -3.84 1.05
N GLY A 206 18.99 -3.93 0.97
CA GLY A 206 18.13 -4.13 2.13
C GLY A 206 18.38 -5.48 2.82
N TYR A 207 18.47 -6.56 2.05
CA TYR A 207 18.80 -7.89 2.56
C TYR A 207 20.22 -7.98 3.06
N ASP A 208 21.19 -7.43 2.31
CA ASP A 208 22.59 -7.37 2.76
C ASP A 208 22.70 -6.68 4.11
N PHE A 209 22.00 -5.56 4.31
CA PHE A 209 21.95 -4.89 5.60
C PHE A 209 21.41 -5.78 6.72
N ILE A 210 20.32 -6.55 6.49
CA ILE A 210 19.74 -7.45 7.48
C ILE A 210 20.74 -8.54 7.87
N TYR A 211 21.31 -9.22 6.89
CA TYR A 211 22.17 -10.38 7.12
C TYR A 211 23.56 -9.98 7.61
N SER A 212 24.09 -8.80 7.25
CA SER A 212 25.36 -8.28 7.76
C SER A 212 25.31 -7.91 9.25
N GLN A 213 24.13 -7.80 9.87
CA GLN A 213 24.03 -7.62 11.31
C GLN A 213 24.32 -8.92 12.10
N ASN A 214 24.50 -10.05 11.43
CA ASN A 214 24.70 -11.34 12.07
C ASN A 214 26.19 -11.62 12.31
N PRO A 215 26.65 -11.68 13.57
CA PRO A 215 28.05 -11.99 13.87
C PRO A 215 28.48 -13.39 13.37
N PHE A 216 27.56 -14.35 13.21
CA PHE A 216 27.88 -15.67 12.65
C PHE A 216 28.17 -15.65 11.14
N PHE A 217 27.82 -14.57 10.47
CA PHE A 217 28.11 -14.36 9.04
C PHE A 217 29.23 -13.35 8.82
N LEU A 218 29.78 -12.79 9.91
CA LEU A 218 31.01 -12.02 9.85
C LEU A 218 32.16 -13.03 9.86
N ASP A 219 32.63 -13.41 8.69
CA ASP A 219 33.88 -14.19 8.56
C ASP A 219 35.01 -13.35 9.14
N GLU A 220 35.69 -13.85 10.17
CA GLU A 220 36.81 -13.15 10.81
C GLU A 220 37.94 -12.84 9.80
N ASP A 221 38.01 -13.64 8.72
CA ASP A 221 38.99 -13.51 7.64
C ASP A 221 38.53 -12.65 6.44
N GLN A 222 37.29 -12.27 6.35
CA GLN A 222 36.76 -11.31 5.38
C GLN A 222 36.06 -10.15 6.09
N PRO A 223 36.80 -9.07 6.42
CA PRO A 223 36.15 -7.84 6.84
C PRO A 223 35.18 -7.45 5.73
N CYS A 224 33.92 -7.18 6.12
CA CYS A 224 32.87 -6.76 5.22
C CYS A 224 33.42 -5.64 4.29
N GLY A 225 33.89 -6.04 3.13
CA GLY A 225 34.42 -5.11 2.13
C GLY A 225 33.28 -4.24 1.62
N ASP A 226 33.60 -3.08 1.06
CA ASP A 226 32.67 -2.08 0.51
C ASP A 226 31.61 -2.63 -0.48
N LYS A 227 31.64 -3.92 -0.82
CA LYS A 227 30.81 -4.54 -1.88
C LYS A 227 29.61 -5.36 -1.39
N GLY A 228 29.42 -5.53 -0.06
CA GLY A 228 28.33 -6.37 0.45
C GLY A 228 28.42 -7.86 0.02
N ARG A 229 27.46 -8.68 0.46
CA ARG A 229 27.35 -10.10 0.06
C ARG A 229 26.70 -10.25 -1.31
N PRO A 230 27.17 -11.21 -2.12
CA PRO A 230 26.55 -11.50 -3.42
C PRO A 230 25.09 -11.93 -3.25
N TRP A 231 24.19 -11.43 -4.11
CA TRP A 231 22.77 -11.78 -4.05
C TRP A 231 22.47 -13.29 -4.02
N PRO A 232 23.17 -14.16 -4.75
CA PRO A 232 22.89 -15.60 -4.65
C PRO A 232 22.99 -16.19 -3.25
N GLU A 233 23.97 -15.75 -2.46
CA GLU A 233 24.13 -16.20 -1.07
C GLU A 233 23.03 -15.64 -0.16
N LEU A 234 22.73 -14.35 -0.26
CA LEU A 234 21.65 -13.70 0.46
C LEU A 234 20.30 -14.32 0.12
N LYS A 235 20.11 -14.67 -1.14
CA LYS A 235 18.89 -15.31 -1.65
C LYS A 235 18.65 -16.65 -0.97
N GLU A 236 19.66 -17.53 -0.92
CA GLU A 236 19.55 -18.85 -0.32
C GLU A 236 19.18 -18.76 1.18
N LEU A 237 19.86 -17.89 1.92
CA LEU A 237 19.58 -17.63 3.32
C LEU A 237 18.15 -17.12 3.53
N HIS A 238 17.72 -16.20 2.68
CA HIS A 238 16.39 -15.60 2.80
C HIS A 238 15.28 -16.56 2.40
N GLU A 239 15.47 -17.37 1.36
CA GLU A 239 14.54 -18.45 0.98
C GLU A 239 14.33 -19.45 2.09
N HIS A 240 15.42 -19.81 2.81
CA HIS A 240 15.28 -20.68 3.98
C HIS A 240 14.35 -20.05 5.04
N SER A 241 14.56 -18.76 5.34
CA SER A 241 13.72 -18.04 6.29
C SER A 241 12.25 -17.97 5.84
N ILE A 242 12.00 -17.75 4.55
CA ILE A 242 10.63 -17.75 3.96
C ILE A 242 9.99 -19.13 4.13
N ARG A 243 10.70 -20.21 3.82
CA ARG A 243 10.18 -21.59 3.97
C ARG A 243 9.78 -21.90 5.41
N GLU A 244 10.56 -21.45 6.39
CA GLU A 244 10.23 -21.63 7.82
C GLU A 244 8.97 -20.83 8.21
N ILE A 245 8.80 -19.59 7.71
CA ILE A 245 7.57 -18.81 7.89
C ILE A 245 6.36 -19.55 7.30
N LEU A 246 6.47 -20.03 6.07
CA LEU A 246 5.36 -20.71 5.39
C LEU A 246 4.97 -22.05 6.04
N LYS A 247 5.94 -22.76 6.66
CA LYS A 247 5.67 -23.99 7.43
C LYS A 247 5.01 -23.71 8.77
N SER A 248 5.36 -22.62 9.43
CA SER A 248 4.92 -22.34 10.80
C SER A 248 3.43 -22.04 10.92
N ASN A 249 2.75 -21.65 9.82
CA ASN A 249 1.34 -21.21 9.80
C ASN A 249 0.99 -20.23 10.94
N LEU A 250 1.99 -19.61 11.56
CA LEU A 250 1.81 -18.70 12.67
C LEU A 250 1.39 -17.34 12.13
N PRO A 251 0.21 -16.85 12.53
CA PRO A 251 -0.11 -15.46 12.34
C PRO A 251 0.89 -14.64 13.17
N LEU A 252 1.66 -13.78 12.53
CA LEU A 252 2.62 -12.90 13.22
C LEU A 252 1.95 -11.74 13.95
N ASP A 253 0.66 -11.55 13.72
CA ASP A 253 -0.16 -10.48 14.24
C ASP A 253 -1.54 -10.96 14.63
N GLU A 254 -2.06 -10.45 15.77
CA GLU A 254 -3.49 -10.57 16.13
C GLU A 254 -4.39 -10.08 14.98
N ASP A 255 -3.88 -9.20 14.12
CA ASP A 255 -4.56 -8.68 12.94
C ASP A 255 -4.52 -9.63 11.75
N ASP A 256 -3.49 -10.45 11.65
CA ASP A 256 -3.42 -11.53 10.66
C ASP A 256 -4.30 -12.71 11.11
N GLU A 257 -4.53 -12.90 12.43
CA GLU A 257 -5.59 -13.79 12.92
C GLU A 257 -6.97 -13.31 12.49
N GLU A 258 -7.25 -12.01 12.53
CA GLU A 258 -8.52 -11.46 12.06
C GLU A 258 -8.63 -11.53 10.53
N ALA A 259 -7.55 -11.31 9.79
CA ALA A 259 -7.46 -11.53 8.36
C ALA A 259 -7.56 -13.03 8.01
N ALA A 260 -6.90 -13.90 8.76
CA ALA A 260 -7.00 -15.35 8.61
C ALA A 260 -8.39 -15.88 8.99
N LYS A 261 -9.02 -15.35 10.04
CA LYS A 261 -10.42 -15.65 10.41
C LYS A 261 -11.42 -15.20 9.35
N LEU A 262 -11.15 -14.07 8.66
CA LEU A 262 -11.95 -13.61 7.51
C LEU A 262 -11.70 -14.46 6.24
N ASN A 263 -10.47 -14.95 6.06
CA ASN A 263 -10.09 -15.85 4.97
C ASN A 263 -10.44 -17.32 5.27
N ALA A 264 -10.61 -17.71 6.55
CA ALA A 264 -10.98 -19.07 6.98
C ALA A 264 -12.49 -19.37 6.81
N LYS A 265 -13.32 -18.43 6.38
CA LYS A 265 -14.65 -18.77 5.88
C LYS A 265 -14.45 -19.56 4.58
N PRO A 266 -15.00 -20.80 4.48
CA PRO A 266 -14.79 -21.63 3.31
C PRO A 266 -15.25 -20.86 2.08
N VAL A 267 -14.31 -20.49 1.23
CA VAL A 267 -14.59 -20.05 -0.14
C VAL A 267 -15.25 -21.27 -0.81
N PRO A 268 -16.42 -21.14 -1.42
CA PRO A 268 -17.00 -22.25 -2.16
C PRO A 268 -15.98 -22.78 -3.15
N LYS A 269 -15.76 -24.11 -3.15
CA LYS A 269 -14.68 -24.81 -3.90
C LYS A 269 -14.70 -24.66 -5.43
N ASN A 270 -15.55 -23.79 -5.99
CA ASN A 270 -15.78 -23.63 -7.43
C ASN A 270 -15.39 -22.26 -7.99
N HIS A 271 -14.63 -21.42 -7.26
CA HIS A 271 -14.04 -20.24 -7.84
C HIS A 271 -12.52 -20.36 -7.79
N GLU A 272 -11.92 -20.70 -8.92
CA GLU A 272 -10.52 -20.37 -9.19
C GLU A 272 -10.39 -18.85 -9.09
N PHE A 273 -9.86 -18.38 -7.96
CA PHE A 273 -9.56 -16.98 -7.73
C PHE A 273 -8.30 -16.65 -8.54
N ARG A 274 -8.47 -16.22 -9.76
CA ARG A 274 -7.39 -15.63 -10.54
C ARG A 274 -7.10 -14.24 -9.97
N ALA A 275 -5.95 -14.07 -9.34
CA ALA A 275 -5.50 -12.83 -8.72
C ALA A 275 -5.38 -11.65 -9.72
N ASP A 276 -5.19 -11.95 -10.98
CA ASP A 276 -5.14 -11.04 -12.11
C ASP A 276 -6.51 -10.46 -12.49
N LEU A 277 -7.60 -11.06 -12.00
CA LEU A 277 -8.98 -10.63 -12.27
C LEU A 277 -9.61 -9.78 -11.14
N ALA A 278 -8.92 -9.59 -10.02
CA ALA A 278 -9.34 -8.65 -8.97
C ALA A 278 -8.96 -7.20 -9.34
N MET A 279 -9.10 -6.82 -10.61
CA MET A 279 -9.10 -5.41 -10.98
C MET A 279 -10.26 -4.75 -10.26
N PRO A 280 -10.01 -3.70 -9.45
CA PRO A 280 -11.10 -2.87 -8.99
C PRO A 280 -11.78 -2.35 -10.24
N MET A 281 -13.04 -2.71 -10.40
CA MET A 281 -13.84 -2.25 -11.51
C MET A 281 -13.92 -0.74 -11.42
N TYR A 282 -13.11 -0.09 -12.22
CA TYR A 282 -13.13 1.34 -12.36
C TYR A 282 -14.39 1.70 -13.14
N ILE A 283 -15.34 2.35 -12.47
CA ILE A 283 -16.49 2.99 -13.11
C ILE A 283 -16.17 4.49 -13.12
N PRO A 284 -15.27 4.94 -14.02
CA PRO A 284 -14.84 6.32 -14.04
C PRO A 284 -15.95 7.16 -14.64
N GLN A 285 -16.06 8.39 -14.24
CA GLN A 285 -16.79 9.47 -14.92
C GLN A 285 -18.34 9.48 -14.80
N LEU A 286 -18.99 8.47 -14.23
CA LEU A 286 -20.45 8.39 -14.27
C LEU A 286 -21.13 8.43 -12.89
N LEU A 287 -20.34 8.37 -11.81
CA LEU A 287 -20.82 8.62 -10.47
C LEU A 287 -20.39 10.03 -10.04
N GLU A 288 -21.07 11.06 -10.53
CA GLU A 288 -20.75 12.45 -10.23
C GLU A 288 -20.61 12.78 -8.74
N LYS A 289 -21.15 11.97 -7.85
CA LYS A 289 -21.15 12.16 -6.38
C LYS A 289 -20.98 10.90 -5.55
N GLY A 290 -20.68 9.76 -6.15
CA GLY A 290 -20.54 8.48 -5.48
C GLY A 290 -19.12 7.94 -5.54
N ASP A 291 -18.86 6.86 -4.79
CA ASP A 291 -17.61 6.14 -4.80
C ASP A 291 -17.74 4.79 -5.51
N ASN A 292 -16.68 4.38 -6.22
CA ASN A 292 -16.66 3.13 -6.97
C ASN A 292 -16.76 1.90 -6.06
N VAL A 293 -16.31 1.99 -4.82
CA VAL A 293 -16.35 0.87 -3.86
C VAL A 293 -17.79 0.54 -3.51
N THR A 294 -18.60 1.53 -3.23
CA THR A 294 -20.02 1.34 -2.95
C THR A 294 -20.75 0.82 -4.17
N ALA A 295 -20.44 1.32 -5.38
CA ALA A 295 -21.00 0.82 -6.62
C ALA A 295 -20.67 -0.67 -6.85
N ILE A 296 -19.42 -1.07 -6.64
CA ILE A 296 -19.00 -2.48 -6.74
C ILE A 296 -19.74 -3.35 -5.71
N LYS A 297 -19.85 -2.88 -4.46
CA LYS A 297 -20.61 -3.59 -3.44
C LYS A 297 -22.11 -3.76 -3.79
N VAL A 298 -22.72 -2.77 -4.44
CA VAL A 298 -24.09 -2.90 -4.97
C VAL A 298 -24.14 -4.05 -5.96
N LEU A 299 -23.22 -4.11 -6.91
CA LEU A 299 -23.19 -5.17 -7.92
C LEU A 299 -22.93 -6.55 -7.29
N GLN A 300 -21.99 -6.66 -6.36
CA GLN A 300 -21.71 -7.91 -5.62
C GLN A 300 -22.91 -8.40 -4.81
N LEU A 301 -23.66 -7.49 -4.19
CA LEU A 301 -24.88 -7.84 -3.48
C LEU A 301 -25.97 -8.34 -4.42
N LEU A 302 -26.02 -7.81 -5.65
CA LEU A 302 -26.97 -8.20 -6.68
C LEU A 302 -26.57 -9.50 -7.41
N GLU A 303 -25.31 -9.90 -7.38
CA GLU A 303 -24.90 -11.25 -7.82
C GLU A 303 -25.52 -12.36 -6.99
N LEU A 304 -25.75 -12.08 -5.71
CA LEU A 304 -26.41 -13.02 -4.79
C LEU A 304 -27.91 -13.12 -4.99
N GLY A 305 -28.47 -12.36 -5.94
CA GLY A 305 -29.88 -12.33 -6.31
C GLY A 305 -30.52 -10.94 -6.25
N PRO A 306 -31.70 -10.79 -6.83
CA PRO A 306 -32.44 -9.51 -6.86
C PRO A 306 -32.72 -8.98 -5.46
N ARG A 307 -32.56 -7.64 -5.27
CA ARG A 307 -32.77 -6.99 -3.96
C ARG A 307 -33.53 -5.67 -4.09
N LYS A 308 -34.25 -5.34 -3.02
CA LYS A 308 -34.88 -4.03 -2.88
C LYS A 308 -33.86 -2.93 -2.61
N PRO A 309 -34.08 -1.69 -3.10
CA PRO A 309 -33.22 -0.55 -2.78
C PRO A 309 -32.99 -0.34 -1.28
N ALA A 310 -34.00 -0.58 -0.47
CA ALA A 310 -33.91 -0.43 0.99
C ALA A 310 -32.94 -1.45 1.62
N GLU A 311 -32.93 -2.70 1.12
CA GLU A 311 -32.02 -3.75 1.60
C GLU A 311 -30.57 -3.46 1.21
N LEU A 312 -30.34 -3.03 -0.04
CA LEU A 312 -29.01 -2.63 -0.51
C LEU A 312 -28.48 -1.47 0.34
N ARG A 313 -29.30 -0.44 0.50
CA ARG A 313 -28.95 0.74 1.28
C ARG A 313 -28.60 0.39 2.74
N LEU A 314 -29.40 -0.46 3.38
CA LEU A 314 -29.18 -0.89 4.75
C LEU A 314 -27.85 -1.66 4.90
N LYS A 315 -27.59 -2.61 3.99
CA LYS A 315 -26.34 -3.40 3.99
C LYS A 315 -25.08 -2.55 3.75
N LEU A 316 -25.24 -1.44 3.04
CA LEU A 316 -24.15 -0.51 2.75
C LEU A 316 -24.01 0.60 3.79
N GLY A 317 -24.88 0.65 4.80
CA GLY A 317 -24.83 1.66 5.87
C GLY A 317 -25.20 3.08 5.40
N ILE A 318 -25.87 3.22 4.24
CA ILE A 318 -26.20 4.53 3.68
C ILE A 318 -27.53 5.02 4.25
N LYS A 319 -27.54 6.14 4.98
CA LYS A 319 -28.72 6.66 5.65
C LYS A 319 -29.71 7.36 4.69
N CYS A 320 -29.23 8.11 3.72
CA CYS A 320 -30.06 8.90 2.82
C CYS A 320 -30.55 8.07 1.62
N ARG A 321 -31.86 7.86 1.52
CA ARG A 321 -32.52 7.11 0.43
C ARG A 321 -32.34 7.80 -0.93
N GLU A 322 -32.58 9.09 -0.98
CA GLU A 322 -32.54 9.86 -2.22
C GLU A 322 -31.13 9.91 -2.80
N TYR A 323 -30.14 10.15 -1.93
CA TYR A 323 -28.72 10.09 -2.30
C TYR A 323 -28.34 8.73 -2.89
N PHE A 324 -28.71 7.61 -2.21
CA PHE A 324 -28.42 6.27 -2.69
C PHE A 324 -29.04 5.97 -4.06
N ASN A 325 -30.31 6.29 -4.22
CA ASN A 325 -31.03 6.02 -5.47
C ASN A 325 -30.43 6.83 -6.63
N ARG A 326 -30.17 8.12 -6.44
CA ARG A 326 -29.66 9.00 -7.48
C ARG A 326 -28.20 8.69 -7.81
N THR A 327 -27.39 8.48 -6.79
CA THR A 327 -25.92 8.36 -6.94
C THR A 327 -25.50 6.97 -7.41
N TYR A 328 -26.16 5.92 -6.94
CA TYR A 328 -25.74 4.55 -7.25
C TYR A 328 -26.72 3.83 -8.18
N LEU A 329 -27.99 3.73 -7.82
CA LEU A 329 -28.93 2.93 -8.63
C LEU A 329 -29.18 3.55 -9.99
N ALA A 330 -29.40 4.86 -10.08
CA ALA A 330 -29.62 5.53 -11.36
C ALA A 330 -28.38 5.46 -12.25
N ALA A 331 -27.18 5.70 -11.69
CA ALA A 331 -25.93 5.64 -12.43
C ALA A 331 -25.63 4.22 -12.94
N LEU A 332 -25.74 3.20 -12.08
CA LEU A 332 -25.52 1.80 -12.48
C LEU A 332 -26.54 1.31 -13.50
N SER A 333 -27.81 1.76 -13.39
CA SER A 333 -28.83 1.46 -14.41
C SER A 333 -28.54 2.18 -15.73
N GLY A 334 -28.12 3.44 -15.68
CA GLY A 334 -27.71 4.20 -16.87
C GLY A 334 -26.54 3.59 -17.62
N LEU A 335 -25.66 2.88 -16.90
CA LEU A 335 -24.56 2.11 -17.45
C LEU A 335 -24.95 0.73 -17.96
N GLY A 336 -26.21 0.32 -17.80
CA GLY A 336 -26.66 -1.01 -18.14
C GLY A 336 -26.08 -2.13 -17.28
N LEU A 337 -25.53 -1.80 -16.08
CA LEU A 337 -24.92 -2.79 -15.18
C LEU A 337 -25.94 -3.45 -14.26
N ILE A 338 -27.03 -2.77 -13.98
CA ILE A 338 -28.19 -3.28 -13.24
C ILE A 338 -29.48 -2.90 -13.95
N GLU A 339 -30.53 -3.67 -13.73
CA GLU A 339 -31.84 -3.39 -14.26
C GLU A 339 -32.95 -3.59 -13.20
N ARG A 340 -34.10 -3.00 -13.46
CA ARG A 340 -35.27 -3.17 -12.63
C ARG A 340 -35.94 -4.49 -12.95
N THR A 341 -36.44 -5.21 -11.93
CA THR A 341 -37.20 -6.44 -12.14
C THR A 341 -38.64 -6.21 -12.66
N ASP A 342 -39.17 -5.00 -12.46
CA ASP A 342 -40.46 -4.55 -12.96
C ASP A 342 -40.32 -3.14 -13.56
N PRO A 343 -39.84 -3.03 -14.82
CA PRO A 343 -39.63 -1.74 -15.47
C PRO A 343 -40.91 -0.95 -15.74
N GLU A 344 -42.04 -1.65 -15.95
CA GLU A 344 -43.31 -1.04 -16.26
C GLU A 344 -43.92 -0.32 -15.05
N HIS A 345 -43.60 -0.80 -13.84
CA HIS A 345 -44.07 -0.21 -12.59
C HIS A 345 -42.90 0.26 -11.72
N PRO A 346 -42.18 1.31 -12.12
CA PRO A 346 -40.92 1.74 -11.46
C PRO A 346 -41.11 2.15 -10.00
N ASN A 347 -42.30 2.53 -9.59
CA ASN A 347 -42.63 2.96 -8.24
C ASN A 347 -43.30 1.87 -7.39
N SER A 348 -43.38 0.64 -7.90
CA SER A 348 -43.96 -0.49 -7.19
C SER A 348 -43.25 -0.76 -5.85
N PRO A 349 -43.95 -1.02 -4.74
CA PRO A 349 -43.37 -1.46 -3.49
C PRO A 349 -42.60 -2.80 -3.60
N ARG A 350 -42.88 -3.56 -4.69
CA ARG A 350 -42.22 -4.84 -4.99
C ARG A 350 -40.96 -4.68 -5.86
N GLN A 351 -40.70 -3.45 -6.35
CA GLN A 351 -39.57 -3.19 -7.22
C GLN A 351 -38.25 -3.65 -6.59
N MET A 352 -37.51 -4.48 -7.31
CA MET A 352 -36.15 -4.90 -7.01
C MET A 352 -35.24 -4.51 -8.16
N TYR A 353 -33.95 -4.61 -7.91
CA TYR A 353 -32.89 -4.51 -8.93
C TYR A 353 -32.18 -5.85 -9.05
N THR A 354 -31.73 -6.16 -10.26
CA THR A 354 -30.90 -7.32 -10.57
C THR A 354 -29.68 -6.88 -11.35
N ILE A 355 -28.61 -7.67 -11.29
CA ILE A 355 -27.41 -7.42 -12.07
C ILE A 355 -27.59 -7.96 -13.48
N THR A 356 -27.21 -7.17 -14.48
CA THR A 356 -27.26 -7.58 -15.90
C THR A 356 -26.08 -8.51 -16.25
N ALA A 357 -26.12 -9.10 -17.45
CA ALA A 357 -25.00 -9.88 -17.97
C ALA A 357 -23.71 -9.04 -18.07
N GLU A 358 -23.83 -7.75 -18.46
CA GLU A 358 -22.71 -6.81 -18.49
C GLU A 358 -22.20 -6.49 -17.09
N GLY A 359 -23.08 -6.25 -16.13
CA GLY A 359 -22.74 -6.04 -14.74
C GLY A 359 -21.96 -7.24 -14.16
N ARG A 360 -22.42 -8.48 -14.43
CA ARG A 360 -21.69 -9.69 -14.02
C ARG A 360 -20.32 -9.79 -14.67
N ARG A 361 -20.22 -9.58 -15.99
CA ARG A 361 -18.93 -9.56 -16.68
C ARG A 361 -17.96 -8.55 -16.05
N ARG A 362 -18.49 -7.40 -15.68
CA ARG A 362 -17.71 -6.35 -15.01
C ARG A 362 -17.23 -6.74 -13.60
N VAL A 363 -18.09 -7.42 -12.82
CA VAL A 363 -17.73 -7.88 -11.47
C VAL A 363 -16.77 -9.06 -11.51
N THR A 364 -16.95 -9.98 -12.46
CA THR A 364 -16.13 -11.20 -12.58
C THR A 364 -14.84 -11.00 -13.37
N GLY A 365 -14.64 -9.84 -13.99
CA GLY A 365 -13.45 -9.58 -14.82
C GLY A 365 -13.45 -10.37 -16.14
N LEU A 366 -14.58 -10.92 -16.56
CA LEU A 366 -14.75 -11.68 -17.81
C LEU A 366 -15.01 -10.76 -19.00
N MET A 367 -14.28 -9.65 -19.11
CA MET A 367 -14.10 -9.01 -20.39
C MET A 367 -12.84 -9.62 -21.01
N SER A 368 -12.99 -10.76 -21.65
CA SER A 368 -12.02 -11.19 -22.66
C SER A 368 -12.03 -10.16 -23.80
N LEU A 369 -10.84 -9.69 -24.10
CA LEU A 369 -10.51 -9.00 -25.33
C LEU A 369 -11.07 -9.70 -26.55
#